data_f8af1ac569353b68d1945da4558c06f3
#
_entry.id   f8af1ac569353b68d1945da4558c06f3
#
_cell.length_a   1.000
_cell.length_b   1.000
_cell.length_c   1.000
_cell.angle_alpha   90.00
_cell.angle_beta   90.00
_cell.angle_gamma   90.00
#
_symmetry.space_group_name_H-M   'P 1'
#
loop_
_entity.id
_entity.type
_entity.pdbx_description
1 polymer ?
#
loop_
_entity_poly.entity_id
_entity_poly.type
_entity_poly.pdbx_seq_one_letter_code
_entity_poly.pdbx_strand_id
1 'polypeptide(L)'
;MILDGATGTELQKLGLPAGVCPEIWCLDNPDIIGAVHKSYQKAGAQIIYTCTFGANRYKLKQFGAKHDVYAVNLKLAQLARKACGNQTLVAGDIGPTGLFVEPFGTLAFEEAVDAFKEQARGLIDGGCDLIVIETMIDIQEARAALLAVKELADVFTIASMTYEKNGHTLGGTPPQSALITLQS
;
A
#
# COMPACT_ATOMS: atom_id res chain seq x y z
N MET A 1 16.86 -1.66 9.33
CA MET A 1 16.43 -0.48 8.55
C MET A 1 15.26 0.18 9.26
N ILE A 2 15.15 1.51 9.12
CA ILE A 2 14.07 2.31 9.72
C ILE A 2 13.14 2.76 8.58
N LEU A 3 11.87 2.39 8.70
CA LEU A 3 10.81 2.86 7.81
C LEU A 3 10.33 4.25 8.27
N ASP A 4 9.64 4.96 7.38
CA ASP A 4 8.98 6.21 7.75
C ASP A 4 7.75 5.97 8.65
N GLY A 5 7.01 7.03 8.93
CA GLY A 5 5.89 7.01 9.86
C GLY A 5 4.56 7.31 9.19
N ALA A 6 3.57 7.65 10.02
CA ALA A 6 2.19 7.87 9.61
C ALA A 6 2.05 9.01 8.59
N THR A 7 1.69 8.70 7.36
CA THR A 7 1.47 9.67 6.29
C THR A 7 0.13 10.40 6.44
N GLY A 8 -0.96 9.68 6.70
CA GLY A 8 -2.31 10.27 6.74
C GLY A 8 -2.47 11.39 7.75
N THR A 9 -1.96 11.23 8.97
CA THR A 9 -2.02 12.26 10.01
C THR A 9 -1.16 13.48 9.69
N GLU A 10 -0.02 13.30 9.04
CA GLU A 10 0.80 14.41 8.58
C GLU A 10 0.11 15.20 7.45
N LEU A 11 -0.52 14.51 6.49
CA LEU A 11 -1.31 15.16 5.45
C LEU A 11 -2.49 15.96 6.02
N GLN A 12 -3.19 15.43 7.05
CA GLN A 12 -4.28 16.16 7.73
C GLN A 12 -3.78 17.45 8.38
N LYS A 13 -2.61 17.43 9.02
CA LYS A 13 -1.99 18.64 9.57
C LYS A 13 -1.64 19.66 8.48
N LEU A 14 -1.38 19.19 7.26
CA LEU A 14 -1.01 20.00 6.11
C LEU A 14 -2.21 20.37 5.21
N GLY A 15 -3.44 20.06 5.64
CA GLY A 15 -4.66 20.53 5.00
C GLY A 15 -5.44 19.49 4.21
N LEU A 16 -5.11 18.21 4.28
CA LEU A 16 -5.97 17.15 3.72
C LEU A 16 -7.34 17.18 4.39
N PRO A 17 -8.44 17.46 3.64
CA PRO A 17 -9.77 17.51 4.23
C PRO A 17 -10.28 16.11 4.61
N ALA A 18 -11.15 16.05 5.62
CA ALA A 18 -11.83 14.82 5.97
C ALA A 18 -12.71 14.31 4.81
N GLY A 19 -12.71 13.00 4.57
CA GLY A 19 -13.53 12.36 3.54
C GLY A 19 -13.00 12.48 2.09
N VAL A 20 -11.85 13.10 1.91
CA VAL A 20 -11.16 13.18 0.61
C VAL A 20 -10.19 12.00 0.47
N CYS A 21 -10.09 11.46 -0.75
CA CYS A 21 -9.13 10.40 -1.08
C CYS A 21 -7.69 10.93 -0.95
N PRO A 22 -6.88 10.42 -0.02
CA PRO A 22 -5.54 10.93 0.21
C PRO A 22 -4.64 10.83 -1.03
N GLU A 23 -4.74 9.73 -1.76
CA GLU A 23 -3.93 9.45 -2.94
C GLU A 23 -4.17 10.47 -4.04
N ILE A 24 -5.43 10.78 -4.33
CA ILE A 24 -5.80 11.77 -5.34
C ILE A 24 -5.42 13.18 -4.88
N TRP A 25 -5.69 13.48 -3.62
CA TRP A 25 -5.29 14.77 -3.05
C TRP A 25 -3.77 14.99 -3.13
N CYS A 26 -2.96 13.96 -2.90
CA CYS A 26 -1.50 14.04 -3.05
C CYS A 26 -1.06 14.27 -4.49
N LEU A 27 -1.77 13.72 -5.48
CA LEU A 27 -1.50 14.02 -6.90
C LEU A 27 -1.79 15.48 -7.26
N ASP A 28 -2.83 16.07 -6.64
CA ASP A 28 -3.19 17.49 -6.82
C ASP A 28 -2.27 18.43 -6.01
N ASN A 29 -1.59 17.89 -4.97
CA ASN A 29 -0.71 18.64 -4.08
C ASN A 29 0.70 17.99 -3.97
N PRO A 30 1.43 17.81 -5.08
CA PRO A 30 2.66 17.03 -5.13
C PRO A 30 3.79 17.62 -4.25
N ASP A 31 3.80 18.92 -4.04
CA ASP A 31 4.81 19.57 -3.20
C ASP A 31 4.60 19.25 -1.73
N ILE A 32 3.34 19.06 -1.29
CA ILE A 32 3.02 18.73 0.10
C ILE A 32 3.48 17.31 0.41
N ILE A 33 3.10 16.32 -0.40
CA ILE A 33 3.55 14.95 -0.17
C ILE A 33 5.07 14.83 -0.32
N GLY A 34 5.68 15.54 -1.25
CA GLY A 34 7.13 15.61 -1.39
C GLY A 34 7.82 16.19 -0.15
N ALA A 35 7.22 17.18 0.51
CA ALA A 35 7.73 17.72 1.77
C ALA A 35 7.62 16.72 2.93
N VAL A 36 6.53 15.94 3.00
CA VAL A 36 6.35 14.86 3.99
C VAL A 36 7.45 13.81 3.82
N HIS A 37 7.66 13.29 2.62
CA HIS A 37 8.73 12.31 2.33
C HIS A 37 10.12 12.84 2.74
N LYS A 38 10.44 14.09 2.38
CA LYS A 38 11.70 14.72 2.78
C LYS A 38 11.84 14.90 4.29
N SER A 39 10.75 15.16 5.00
CA SER A 39 10.78 15.33 6.45
C SER A 39 11.15 14.02 7.15
N TYR A 40 10.57 12.91 6.72
CA TYR A 40 10.91 11.58 7.23
C TYR A 40 12.34 11.17 6.87
N GLN A 41 12.78 11.43 5.64
CA GLN A 41 14.18 11.20 5.24
C GLN A 41 15.16 11.98 6.13
N LYS A 42 14.88 13.25 6.40
CA LYS A 42 15.70 14.09 7.30
C LYS A 42 15.69 13.59 8.75
N ALA A 43 14.59 12.97 9.18
CA ALA A 43 14.49 12.34 10.50
C ALA A 43 15.25 11.02 10.60
N GLY A 44 15.80 10.51 9.49
CA GLY A 44 16.62 9.30 9.45
C GLY A 44 15.92 8.05 8.92
N ALA A 45 14.73 8.18 8.32
CA ALA A 45 14.09 7.07 7.62
C ALA A 45 14.95 6.62 6.44
N GLN A 46 15.15 5.32 6.34
CA GLN A 46 15.94 4.67 5.29
C GLN A 46 15.04 4.10 4.18
N ILE A 47 13.77 3.95 4.47
CA ILE A 47 12.72 3.50 3.56
C ILE A 47 11.55 4.48 3.69
N ILE A 48 11.03 4.96 2.56
CA ILE A 48 9.88 5.87 2.48
C ILE A 48 8.76 5.17 1.72
N TYR A 49 7.54 5.21 2.26
CA TYR A 49 6.34 4.67 1.64
C TYR A 49 5.76 5.64 0.60
N THR A 50 5.15 5.11 -0.46
CA THR A 50 4.60 5.87 -1.61
C THR A 50 3.24 6.46 -1.29
N CYS A 51 2.66 6.69 -0.28
CA CYS A 51 1.28 7.20 -0.09
C CYS A 51 0.26 6.58 -1.06
N THR A 52 0.27 5.24 -1.16
CA THR A 52 -0.59 4.46 -2.08
C THR A 52 -1.39 3.38 -1.36
N PHE A 53 -1.49 3.46 -0.04
CA PHE A 53 -2.19 2.50 0.81
C PHE A 53 -3.59 2.14 0.30
N GLY A 54 -4.39 3.12 -0.09
CA GLY A 54 -5.74 2.95 -0.61
C GLY A 54 -5.84 3.06 -2.15
N ALA A 55 -4.72 3.02 -2.89
CA ALA A 55 -4.72 3.23 -4.33
C ALA A 55 -5.14 2.00 -5.15
N ASN A 56 -6.01 1.15 -4.65
CA ASN A 56 -6.63 0.05 -5.38
C ASN A 56 -8.01 0.44 -5.95
N ARG A 57 -8.50 -0.32 -6.94
CA ARG A 57 -9.76 -0.03 -7.65
C ARG A 57 -10.97 0.07 -6.72
N TYR A 58 -11.02 -0.68 -5.64
CA TYR A 58 -12.15 -0.70 -4.71
C TYR A 58 -12.16 0.56 -3.84
N LYS A 59 -11.02 0.91 -3.26
CA LYS A 59 -10.89 2.13 -2.44
C LYS A 59 -11.07 3.40 -3.24
N LEU A 60 -10.43 3.51 -4.41
CA LEU A 60 -10.60 4.67 -5.29
C LEU A 60 -12.07 4.85 -5.69
N LYS A 61 -12.77 3.75 -6.00
CA LYS A 61 -14.21 3.78 -6.33
C LYS A 61 -15.07 4.27 -5.14
N GLN A 62 -14.75 3.91 -3.90
CA GLN A 62 -15.47 4.38 -2.71
C GLN A 62 -15.44 5.90 -2.59
N PHE A 63 -14.35 6.55 -3.00
CA PHE A 63 -14.23 8.00 -3.05
C PHE A 63 -14.80 8.64 -4.34
N GLY A 64 -15.42 7.84 -5.22
CA GLY A 64 -15.93 8.31 -6.51
C GLY A 64 -14.83 8.71 -7.51
N ALA A 65 -13.59 8.33 -7.23
CA ALA A 65 -12.45 8.65 -8.10
C ALA A 65 -12.54 7.82 -9.39
N LYS A 66 -12.57 8.51 -10.54
CA LYS A 66 -12.54 7.90 -11.88
C LYS A 66 -11.12 7.88 -12.45
N HIS A 67 -10.14 7.61 -11.60
CA HIS A 67 -8.75 7.62 -11.99
C HIS A 67 -8.29 6.19 -12.33
N ASP A 68 -7.41 6.10 -13.29
CA ASP A 68 -6.73 4.85 -13.63
C ASP A 68 -5.79 4.43 -12.48
N VAL A 69 -6.01 3.23 -11.95
CA VAL A 69 -5.29 2.70 -10.77
C VAL A 69 -3.79 2.64 -11.04
N TYR A 70 -3.40 2.13 -12.20
CA TYR A 70 -1.99 2.05 -12.59
C TYR A 70 -1.35 3.45 -12.63
N ALA A 71 -2.01 4.42 -13.27
CA ALA A 71 -1.47 5.77 -13.41
C ALA A 71 -1.35 6.51 -12.05
N VAL A 72 -2.28 6.29 -11.13
CA VAL A 72 -2.21 6.84 -9.75
C VAL A 72 -0.98 6.31 -9.03
N ASN A 73 -0.81 4.99 -9.01
CA ASN A 73 0.30 4.33 -8.33
C ASN A 73 1.65 4.70 -8.95
N LEU A 74 1.74 4.71 -10.29
CA LEU A 74 2.93 5.13 -11.02
C LEU A 74 3.38 6.54 -10.62
N LYS A 75 2.45 7.50 -10.64
CA LYS A 75 2.75 8.91 -10.32
C LYS A 75 3.16 9.10 -8.88
N LEU A 76 2.47 8.47 -7.92
CA LEU A 76 2.80 8.58 -6.49
C LEU A 76 4.16 7.95 -6.17
N ALA A 77 4.49 6.80 -6.78
CA ALA A 77 5.82 6.20 -6.68
C ALA A 77 6.91 7.13 -7.24
N GLN A 78 6.68 7.73 -8.40
CA GLN A 78 7.59 8.70 -9.00
C GLN A 78 7.77 9.95 -8.13
N LEU A 79 6.71 10.45 -7.47
CA LEU A 79 6.80 11.58 -6.55
C LEU A 79 7.65 11.24 -5.32
N ALA A 80 7.49 10.05 -4.74
CA ALA A 80 8.32 9.58 -3.64
C ALA A 80 9.79 9.47 -4.07
N ARG A 81 10.07 8.83 -5.21
CA ARG A 81 11.43 8.74 -5.77
C ARG A 81 12.05 10.10 -6.04
N LYS A 82 11.30 11.02 -6.65
CA LYS A 82 11.76 12.40 -6.90
C LYS A 82 12.09 13.14 -5.60
N ALA A 83 11.30 12.96 -4.56
CA ALA A 83 11.50 13.62 -3.27
C ALA A 83 12.75 13.09 -2.54
N CYS A 84 12.98 11.77 -2.55
CA CYS A 84 13.99 11.09 -1.75
C CYS A 84 15.32 10.86 -2.49
N GLY A 85 15.32 10.93 -3.83
CA GLY A 85 16.49 10.61 -4.64
C GLY A 85 16.88 9.13 -4.52
N ASN A 86 18.17 8.83 -4.74
CA ASN A 86 18.69 7.46 -4.74
C ASN A 86 19.32 7.02 -3.40
N GLN A 87 19.31 7.88 -2.39
CA GLN A 87 19.92 7.59 -1.10
C GLN A 87 18.99 6.88 -0.11
N THR A 88 17.68 6.90 -0.40
CA THR A 88 16.63 6.30 0.43
C THR A 88 15.82 5.34 -0.43
N LEU A 89 15.51 4.17 0.09
CA LEU A 89 14.67 3.20 -0.58
C LEU A 89 13.21 3.70 -0.62
N VAL A 90 12.52 3.42 -1.72
CA VAL A 90 11.10 3.71 -1.89
C VAL A 90 10.32 2.40 -1.85
N ALA A 91 9.41 2.29 -0.90
CA ALA A 91 8.52 1.16 -0.73
C ALA A 91 7.15 1.44 -1.35
N GLY A 92 6.74 0.63 -2.30
CA GLY A 92 5.38 0.63 -2.83
C GLY A 92 4.43 0.11 -1.76
N ASP A 93 3.51 0.96 -1.29
CA ASP A 93 2.61 0.66 -0.19
C ASP A 93 1.28 0.13 -0.72
N ILE A 94 0.90 -1.08 -0.28
CA ILE A 94 -0.34 -1.79 -0.64
C ILE A 94 -1.11 -2.11 0.63
N GLY A 95 -2.24 -1.44 0.84
CA GLY A 95 -3.19 -1.73 1.89
C GLY A 95 -4.38 -2.59 1.43
N PRO A 96 -5.28 -2.98 2.34
CA PRO A 96 -6.42 -3.83 2.03
C PRO A 96 -7.45 -3.12 1.14
N THR A 97 -8.20 -3.92 0.37
CA THR A 97 -9.31 -3.43 -0.46
C THR A 97 -10.48 -2.91 0.39
N GLY A 98 -10.59 -3.39 1.62
CA GLY A 98 -11.73 -3.15 2.50
C GLY A 98 -12.88 -4.14 2.29
N LEU A 99 -12.65 -5.17 1.46
CA LEU A 99 -13.56 -6.29 1.24
C LEU A 99 -12.91 -7.56 1.80
N PHE A 100 -13.74 -8.53 2.17
CA PHE A 100 -13.27 -9.88 2.49
C PHE A 100 -13.32 -10.76 1.26
N VAL A 101 -12.30 -11.61 1.11
CA VAL A 101 -12.24 -12.63 0.06
C VAL A 101 -13.17 -13.79 0.42
N GLU A 102 -13.75 -14.46 -0.57
CA GLU A 102 -14.56 -15.66 -0.37
C GLU A 102 -13.80 -16.74 0.44
N PRO A 103 -14.48 -17.50 1.29
CA PRO A 103 -15.92 -17.53 1.56
C PRO A 103 -16.40 -16.52 2.63
N PHE A 104 -15.51 -15.74 3.25
CA PHE A 104 -15.88 -14.81 4.31
C PHE A 104 -16.51 -13.50 3.78
N GLY A 105 -16.23 -13.14 2.55
CA GLY A 105 -16.79 -11.99 1.87
C GLY A 105 -17.31 -12.33 0.48
N THR A 106 -17.35 -11.31 -0.38
CA THR A 106 -17.91 -11.40 -1.73
C THR A 106 -16.86 -11.22 -2.83
N LEU A 107 -15.60 -10.96 -2.46
CA LEU A 107 -14.52 -10.75 -3.41
C LEU A 107 -13.94 -12.09 -3.84
N ALA A 108 -14.02 -12.44 -5.12
CA ALA A 108 -13.35 -13.63 -5.63
C ALA A 108 -11.83 -13.49 -5.51
N PHE A 109 -11.13 -14.60 -5.22
CA PHE A 109 -9.67 -14.57 -5.02
C PHE A 109 -8.92 -14.03 -6.24
N GLU A 110 -9.30 -14.46 -7.44
CA GLU A 110 -8.71 -14.03 -8.71
C GLU A 110 -8.95 -12.54 -8.97
N GLU A 111 -10.13 -12.02 -8.60
CA GLU A 111 -10.43 -10.60 -8.71
C GLU A 111 -9.57 -9.76 -7.74
N ALA A 112 -9.29 -10.29 -6.55
CA ALA A 112 -8.36 -9.66 -5.62
C ALA A 112 -6.93 -9.64 -6.20
N VAL A 113 -6.46 -10.75 -6.77
CA VAL A 113 -5.15 -10.83 -7.44
C VAL A 113 -5.06 -9.80 -8.56
N ASP A 114 -6.07 -9.69 -9.41
CA ASP A 114 -6.08 -8.74 -10.53
C ASP A 114 -6.08 -7.28 -10.04
N ALA A 115 -6.80 -6.98 -8.97
CA ALA A 115 -6.81 -5.64 -8.39
C ALA A 115 -5.44 -5.24 -7.83
N PHE A 116 -4.76 -6.16 -7.15
CA PHE A 116 -3.42 -5.91 -6.63
C PHE A 116 -2.34 -5.89 -7.73
N LYS A 117 -2.50 -6.68 -8.81
CA LYS A 117 -1.60 -6.59 -9.98
C LYS A 117 -1.64 -5.21 -10.63
N GLU A 118 -2.82 -4.64 -10.78
CA GLU A 118 -2.99 -3.31 -11.34
C GLU A 118 -2.24 -2.25 -10.51
N GLN A 119 -2.38 -2.32 -9.18
CA GLN A 119 -1.69 -1.46 -8.23
C GLN A 119 -0.17 -1.68 -8.26
N ALA A 120 0.27 -2.93 -8.06
CA ALA A 120 1.68 -3.30 -7.97
C ALA A 120 2.46 -2.96 -9.25
N ARG A 121 1.86 -3.14 -10.44
CA ARG A 121 2.49 -2.76 -11.70
C ARG A 121 2.82 -1.28 -11.74
N GLY A 122 1.88 -0.40 -11.33
CA GLY A 122 2.13 1.04 -11.26
C GLY A 122 3.27 1.39 -10.30
N LEU A 123 3.34 0.72 -9.15
CA LEU A 123 4.39 0.92 -8.14
C LEU A 123 5.78 0.50 -8.66
N ILE A 124 5.86 -0.69 -9.27
CA ILE A 124 7.12 -1.23 -9.82
C ILE A 124 7.62 -0.35 -10.97
N ASP A 125 6.76 -0.03 -11.93
CA ASP A 125 7.10 0.84 -13.08
C ASP A 125 7.40 2.28 -12.63
N GLY A 126 6.87 2.70 -11.49
CA GLY A 126 7.14 3.99 -10.84
C GLY A 126 8.50 4.06 -10.13
N GLY A 127 9.23 2.95 -10.05
CA GLY A 127 10.59 2.89 -9.51
C GLY A 127 10.67 2.59 -8.01
N CYS A 128 9.72 1.83 -7.46
CA CYS A 128 9.84 1.30 -6.09
C CYS A 128 10.97 0.27 -6.01
N ASP A 129 11.73 0.30 -4.92
CA ASP A 129 12.80 -0.66 -4.65
C ASP A 129 12.28 -1.95 -3.99
N LEU A 130 11.15 -1.86 -3.32
CA LEU A 130 10.48 -2.95 -2.64
C LEU A 130 8.97 -2.68 -2.56
N ILE A 131 8.20 -3.73 -2.24
CA ILE A 131 6.77 -3.62 -1.98
C ILE A 131 6.49 -3.94 -0.51
N VAL A 132 5.57 -3.19 0.10
CA VAL A 132 5.04 -3.48 1.44
C VAL A 132 3.54 -3.69 1.31
N ILE A 133 3.11 -4.88 1.68
CA ILE A 133 1.71 -5.28 1.84
C ILE A 133 1.41 -5.17 3.32
N GLU A 134 0.63 -4.14 3.72
CA GLU A 134 0.47 -3.86 5.13
C GLU A 134 -0.99 -3.84 5.59
N THR A 135 -1.15 -3.97 6.92
CA THR A 135 -2.44 -3.81 7.61
C THR A 135 -3.51 -4.80 7.13
N MET A 136 -3.09 -5.96 6.60
CA MET A 136 -4.01 -6.97 6.12
C MET A 136 -4.75 -7.65 7.28
N ILE A 137 -6.06 -7.80 7.14
CA ILE A 137 -6.96 -8.43 8.14
C ILE A 137 -7.47 -9.78 7.69
N ASP A 138 -7.41 -10.05 6.39
CA ASP A 138 -7.79 -11.31 5.74
C ASP A 138 -6.55 -11.98 5.13
N ILE A 139 -6.30 -13.23 5.53
CA ILE A 139 -5.15 -14.00 5.04
C ILE A 139 -5.25 -14.30 3.54
N GLN A 140 -6.45 -14.48 3.00
CA GLN A 140 -6.64 -14.73 1.57
C GLN A 140 -6.35 -13.45 0.75
N GLU A 141 -6.73 -12.30 1.28
CA GLU A 141 -6.40 -11.02 0.66
C GLU A 141 -4.89 -10.78 0.66
N ALA A 142 -4.20 -11.04 1.79
CA ALA A 142 -2.75 -10.95 1.87
C ALA A 142 -2.04 -11.89 0.87
N ARG A 143 -2.54 -13.13 0.72
CA ARG A 143 -2.06 -14.08 -0.29
C ARG A 143 -2.26 -13.57 -1.71
N ALA A 144 -3.44 -13.03 -2.02
CA ALA A 144 -3.74 -12.48 -3.34
C ALA A 144 -2.79 -11.32 -3.70
N ALA A 145 -2.53 -10.43 -2.74
CA ALA A 145 -1.58 -9.33 -2.93
C ALA A 145 -0.15 -9.83 -3.14
N LEU A 146 0.30 -10.81 -2.34
CA LEU A 146 1.64 -11.40 -2.48
C LEU A 146 1.80 -12.12 -3.82
N LEU A 147 0.79 -12.91 -4.24
CA LEU A 147 0.78 -13.59 -5.54
C LEU A 147 0.83 -12.58 -6.69
N ALA A 148 0.03 -11.51 -6.60
CA ALA A 148 0.01 -10.45 -7.59
C ALA A 148 1.40 -9.82 -7.81
N VAL A 149 2.13 -9.55 -6.73
CA VAL A 149 3.49 -9.00 -6.81
C VAL A 149 4.45 -10.02 -7.41
N LYS A 150 4.45 -11.27 -6.91
CA LYS A 150 5.35 -12.35 -7.38
C LYS A 150 5.18 -12.66 -8.87
N GLU A 151 3.97 -12.57 -9.39
CA GLU A 151 3.72 -12.81 -10.83
C GLU A 151 4.19 -11.66 -11.74
N LEU A 152 4.42 -10.47 -11.19
CA LEU A 152 4.88 -9.31 -11.95
C LEU A 152 6.40 -9.16 -11.97
N ALA A 153 7.05 -9.38 -10.82
CA ALA A 153 8.49 -9.16 -10.69
C ALA A 153 9.07 -9.89 -9.48
N ASP A 154 10.36 -10.21 -9.56
CA ASP A 154 11.18 -10.63 -8.41
C ASP A 154 11.64 -9.39 -7.64
N VAL A 155 10.76 -8.85 -6.81
CA VAL A 155 11.00 -7.67 -5.97
C VAL A 155 10.88 -8.04 -4.49
N PHE A 156 11.76 -7.50 -3.66
CA PHE A 156 11.67 -7.75 -2.22
C PHE A 156 10.33 -7.27 -1.67
N THR A 157 9.62 -8.17 -0.99
CA THR A 157 8.26 -7.90 -0.51
C THR A 157 8.17 -8.17 0.99
N ILE A 158 7.61 -7.22 1.71
CA ILE A 158 7.27 -7.34 3.13
C ILE A 158 5.74 -7.50 3.20
N ALA A 159 5.26 -8.52 3.92
CA ALA A 159 3.83 -8.68 4.19
C ALA A 159 3.58 -8.62 5.70
N SER A 160 2.57 -7.87 6.12
CA SER A 160 2.15 -7.76 7.51
C SER A 160 0.65 -7.96 7.69
N MET A 161 0.30 -8.55 8.83
CA MET A 161 -1.07 -8.84 9.22
C MET A 161 -1.44 -8.04 10.47
N THR A 162 -2.70 -7.66 10.57
CA THR A 162 -3.28 -7.00 11.76
C THR A 162 -3.95 -8.03 12.64
N TYR A 163 -3.62 -8.00 13.93
CA TYR A 163 -4.15 -8.94 14.93
C TYR A 163 -4.97 -8.19 15.99
N GLU A 164 -6.07 -8.82 16.39
CA GLU A 164 -6.91 -8.39 17.51
C GLU A 164 -6.22 -8.70 18.85
N LYS A 165 -6.79 -8.20 19.95
CA LYS A 165 -6.27 -8.42 21.32
C LYS A 165 -6.14 -9.89 21.71
N ASN A 166 -6.92 -10.78 21.09
CA ASN A 166 -6.89 -12.23 21.30
C ASN A 166 -5.75 -12.94 20.52
N GLY A 167 -4.93 -12.18 19.79
CA GLY A 167 -3.82 -12.70 19.00
C GLY A 167 -4.21 -13.36 17.67
N HIS A 168 -5.43 -13.12 17.17
CA HIS A 168 -5.91 -13.62 15.89
C HIS A 168 -6.27 -12.45 14.97
N THR A 169 -6.22 -12.68 13.66
CA THR A 169 -6.82 -11.73 12.70
C THR A 169 -8.34 -11.68 12.89
N LEU A 170 -9.01 -10.70 12.29
CA LEU A 170 -10.47 -10.63 12.32
C LEU A 170 -11.13 -11.91 11.75
N GLY A 171 -10.51 -12.56 10.76
CA GLY A 171 -10.92 -13.87 10.20
C GLY A 171 -10.49 -15.08 11.02
N GLY A 172 -9.90 -14.90 12.22
CA GLY A 172 -9.54 -15.99 13.14
C GLY A 172 -8.16 -16.63 12.87
N THR A 173 -7.34 -16.10 11.97
CA THR A 173 -6.02 -16.66 11.64
C THR A 173 -4.98 -16.30 12.70
N PRO A 174 -4.30 -17.26 13.36
CA PRO A 174 -3.21 -17.00 14.29
C PRO A 174 -1.90 -16.65 13.54
N PRO A 175 -0.93 -15.99 14.18
CA PRO A 175 0.33 -15.56 13.55
C PRO A 175 1.12 -16.69 12.91
N GLN A 176 1.17 -17.87 13.54
CA GLN A 176 1.90 -19.02 13.01
C GLN A 176 1.31 -19.50 11.68
N SER A 177 -0.02 -19.58 11.59
CA SER A 177 -0.69 -19.97 10.34
C SER A 177 -0.48 -18.92 9.25
N ALA A 178 -0.54 -17.62 9.61
CA ALA A 178 -0.27 -16.55 8.66
C ALA A 178 1.17 -16.65 8.13
N LEU A 179 2.17 -16.84 8.99
CA LEU A 179 3.56 -16.99 8.59
C LEU A 179 3.76 -18.13 7.60
N ILE A 180 3.27 -19.34 7.94
CA ILE A 180 3.37 -20.51 7.06
C ILE A 180 2.70 -20.24 5.70
N THR A 181 1.51 -19.63 5.72
CA THR A 181 0.73 -19.37 4.51
C THR A 181 1.40 -18.36 3.58
N LEU A 182 2.03 -17.32 4.15
CA LEU A 182 2.64 -16.24 3.34
C LEU A 182 4.08 -16.56 2.91
N GLN A 183 4.74 -17.58 3.48
CA GLN A 183 6.07 -18.05 3.07
C GLN A 183 6.03 -19.05 1.92
N SER A 184 4.89 -19.70 1.68
CA SER A 184 4.70 -20.69 0.61
C SER A 184 4.35 -20.01 -0.71
#